data_7a7a33a094259a24de2ff1622d390ef3
#
_entry.id   7a7a33a094259a24de2ff1622d390ef3
#
_cell.length_a   1.000
_cell.length_b   1.000
_cell.length_c   1.000
_cell.angle_alpha   90.00
_cell.angle_beta   90.00
_cell.angle_gamma   90.00
#
_symmetry.space_group_name_H-M   'P 1'
#
loop_
_entity.id
_entity.type
_entity.pdbx_description
1 polymer ?
#
loop_
_entity_poly.entity_id
_entity_poly.type
_entity_poly.pdbx_seq_one_letter_code
_entity_poly.pdbx_strand_id
1 'polypeptide(L)'
;MFGYVIADLGRLTEAQRLRYHSVYCGLCRALYADYGAAGALALTYDMTFLTLLLAALYEPEERSGAARCLRHPVRAQQWASSEFTAYAAAMNCLLAWENCRDDWADEKKISAAAAGALLAPGAKKAATQYPEKAAAIRRALGQIAQAEADRTGYSETPANAFGDLMAELFTVRDDRWTDGLRRFARSLGKLIYFMDAACDLQADRKKGQYNPLLLLGIGSGAEFAPQLRLLAGDAAEEFERLPIVQDAELLQNILYSGVWTRFEAAFRPQQEEQA
;
A
#
# COMPACT_ATOMS: atom_id res chain seq x y z
N MET A 1 -4.36 -6.49 2.73
CA MET A 1 -3.11 -5.86 3.25
C MET A 1 -2.74 -4.51 2.62
N PHE A 2 -3.33 -4.05 1.52
CA PHE A 2 -3.09 -2.74 0.90
C PHE A 2 -4.28 -1.80 1.11
N GLY A 3 -4.09 -0.49 0.87
CA GLY A 3 -5.13 0.54 1.05
C GLY A 3 -5.13 1.21 2.42
N TYR A 4 -4.00 1.13 3.14
CA TYR A 4 -3.81 1.81 4.42
C TYR A 4 -3.02 3.12 4.30
N VAL A 5 -2.12 3.21 3.32
CA VAL A 5 -1.23 4.38 3.18
C VAL A 5 -1.92 5.44 2.30
N ILE A 6 -2.91 6.09 2.87
CA ILE A 6 -3.76 7.09 2.21
C ILE A 6 -3.64 8.44 2.92
N ALA A 7 -3.95 9.53 2.22
CA ALA A 7 -3.95 10.86 2.84
C ALA A 7 -5.24 11.11 3.65
N ASP A 8 -5.09 11.73 4.81
CA ASP A 8 -6.22 12.34 5.51
C ASP A 8 -6.58 13.67 4.85
N LEU A 9 -7.47 13.59 3.87
CA LEU A 9 -7.86 14.75 3.07
C LEU A 9 -8.49 15.88 3.90
N GLY A 10 -9.07 15.56 5.07
CA GLY A 10 -9.68 16.56 5.95
C GLY A 10 -8.66 17.54 6.54
N ARG A 11 -7.41 17.09 6.72
CA ARG A 11 -6.32 17.86 7.33
C ARG A 11 -5.36 18.49 6.32
N LEU A 12 -5.55 18.26 5.01
CA LEU A 12 -4.71 18.83 3.98
C LEU A 12 -5.19 20.22 3.56
N THR A 13 -4.26 21.10 3.23
CA THR A 13 -4.51 22.34 2.50
C THR A 13 -4.98 22.03 1.07
N GLU A 14 -5.57 23.01 0.40
CA GLU A 14 -5.99 22.85 -1.00
C GLU A 14 -4.80 22.54 -1.92
N ALA A 15 -3.66 23.18 -1.71
CA ALA A 15 -2.44 22.93 -2.47
C ALA A 15 -1.92 21.48 -2.28
N GLN A 16 -1.92 20.99 -1.06
CA GLN A 16 -1.51 19.62 -0.77
C GLN A 16 -2.48 18.59 -1.36
N ARG A 17 -3.79 18.83 -1.30
CA ARG A 17 -4.79 17.98 -1.97
C ARG A 17 -4.58 17.94 -3.47
N LEU A 18 -4.34 19.12 -4.08
CA LEU A 18 -4.05 19.20 -5.50
C LEU A 18 -2.77 18.42 -5.86
N ARG A 19 -1.71 18.57 -5.07
CA ARG A 19 -0.46 17.83 -5.24
C ARG A 19 -0.70 16.33 -5.17
N TYR A 20 -1.33 15.84 -4.10
CA TYR A 20 -1.65 14.42 -3.92
C TYR A 20 -2.45 13.87 -5.10
N HIS A 21 -3.49 14.61 -5.50
CA HIS A 21 -4.35 14.23 -6.61
C HIS A 21 -3.60 14.23 -7.96
N SER A 22 -2.69 15.17 -8.19
CA SER A 22 -1.92 15.24 -9.43
C SER A 22 -0.99 14.03 -9.58
N VAL A 23 -0.34 13.58 -8.51
CA VAL A 23 0.50 12.37 -8.51
C VAL A 23 -0.35 11.12 -8.72
N TYR A 24 -1.49 11.01 -8.05
CA TYR A 24 -2.46 9.94 -8.28
C TYR A 24 -2.91 9.87 -9.74
N CYS A 25 -3.24 11.03 -10.34
CA CYS A 25 -3.63 11.11 -11.75
C CYS A 25 -2.47 10.75 -12.69
N GLY A 26 -1.24 11.14 -12.37
CA GLY A 26 -0.04 10.75 -13.11
C GLY A 26 0.15 9.24 -13.12
N LEU A 27 0.03 8.62 -11.95
CA LEU A 27 0.12 7.15 -11.80
C LEU A 27 -1.02 6.42 -12.54
N CYS A 28 -2.26 6.92 -12.45
CA CYS A 28 -3.40 6.39 -13.19
C CYS A 28 -3.15 6.40 -14.71
N ARG A 29 -2.58 7.49 -15.22
CA ARG A 29 -2.24 7.63 -16.65
C ARG A 29 -1.14 6.66 -17.07
N ALA A 30 -0.10 6.50 -16.27
CA ALA A 30 0.97 5.54 -16.51
C ALA A 30 0.43 4.10 -16.52
N LEU A 31 -0.41 3.75 -15.56
CA LEU A 31 -1.09 2.45 -15.51
C LEU A 31 -1.94 2.20 -16.76
N TYR A 32 -2.72 3.19 -17.18
CA TYR A 32 -3.54 3.07 -18.38
C TYR A 32 -2.69 2.89 -19.64
N ALA A 33 -1.63 3.70 -19.78
CA ALA A 33 -0.76 3.67 -20.95
C ALA A 33 0.03 2.36 -21.07
N ASP A 34 0.55 1.85 -19.94
CA ASP A 34 1.44 0.69 -19.92
C ASP A 34 0.73 -0.65 -19.73
N TYR A 35 -0.38 -0.65 -18.98
CA TYR A 35 -1.09 -1.85 -18.51
C TYR A 35 -2.59 -1.85 -18.84
N GLY A 36 -3.06 -0.86 -19.62
CA GLY A 36 -4.42 -0.78 -20.08
C GLY A 36 -5.44 -0.42 -19.00
N ALA A 37 -6.73 -0.55 -19.33
CA ALA A 37 -7.83 -0.20 -18.43
C ALA A 37 -7.82 -1.03 -17.13
N ALA A 38 -7.49 -2.30 -17.21
CA ALA A 38 -7.42 -3.18 -16.03
C ALA A 38 -6.35 -2.70 -15.05
N GLY A 39 -5.15 -2.32 -15.54
CA GLY A 39 -4.10 -1.72 -14.71
C GLY A 39 -4.56 -0.43 -14.04
N ALA A 40 -5.22 0.46 -14.76
CA ALA A 40 -5.72 1.72 -14.21
C ALA A 40 -6.84 1.52 -13.16
N LEU A 41 -7.68 0.50 -13.31
CA LEU A 41 -8.72 0.14 -12.33
C LEU A 41 -8.14 -0.46 -11.05
N ALA A 42 -6.98 -1.08 -11.13
CA ALA A 42 -6.28 -1.69 -10.00
C ALA A 42 -5.42 -0.69 -9.20
N LEU A 43 -5.43 0.60 -9.54
CA LEU A 43 -4.66 1.64 -8.85
C LEU A 43 -4.98 1.71 -7.37
N THR A 44 -3.93 1.68 -6.53
CA THR A 44 -4.02 1.88 -5.08
C THR A 44 -3.38 3.19 -4.64
N TYR A 45 -3.84 3.72 -3.53
CA TYR A 45 -3.25 4.92 -2.92
C TYR A 45 -1.87 4.66 -2.31
N ASP A 46 -1.59 3.42 -1.90
CA ASP A 46 -0.27 3.03 -1.39
C ASP A 46 0.83 3.28 -2.44
N MET A 47 0.53 3.05 -3.72
CA MET A 47 1.47 3.34 -4.80
C MET A 47 1.59 4.83 -5.10
N THR A 48 0.57 5.62 -4.78
CA THR A 48 0.67 7.08 -4.81
C THR A 48 1.62 7.60 -3.74
N PHE A 49 1.53 7.03 -2.53
CA PHE A 49 2.48 7.33 -1.45
C PHE A 49 3.92 6.93 -1.85
N LEU A 50 4.12 5.73 -2.40
CA LEU A 50 5.43 5.30 -2.88
C LEU A 50 6.01 6.29 -3.91
N THR A 51 5.17 6.73 -4.87
CA THR A 51 5.60 7.71 -5.89
C THR A 51 5.99 9.03 -5.26
N LEU A 52 5.20 9.55 -4.32
CA LEU A 52 5.49 10.80 -3.58
C LEU A 52 6.76 10.68 -2.76
N LEU A 53 6.93 9.60 -2.01
CA LEU A 53 8.10 9.37 -1.16
C LEU A 53 9.40 9.34 -1.99
N LEU A 54 9.39 8.58 -3.08
CA LEU A 54 10.56 8.49 -3.96
C LEU A 54 10.84 9.82 -4.65
N ALA A 55 9.80 10.53 -5.11
CA ALA A 55 9.96 11.85 -5.71
C ALA A 55 10.51 12.86 -4.70
N ALA A 56 10.05 12.83 -3.46
CA ALA A 56 10.52 13.71 -2.40
C ALA A 56 11.97 13.43 -1.96
N LEU A 57 12.40 12.17 -1.99
CA LEU A 57 13.74 11.77 -1.57
C LEU A 57 14.80 11.97 -2.68
N TYR A 58 14.42 11.70 -3.93
CA TYR A 58 15.35 11.72 -5.08
C TYR A 58 15.28 13.00 -5.89
N GLU A 59 14.24 13.81 -5.70
CA GLU A 59 14.00 15.07 -6.42
C GLU A 59 14.19 14.97 -7.95
N PRO A 60 13.51 14.00 -8.62
CA PRO A 60 13.64 13.81 -10.05
C PRO A 60 13.00 14.95 -10.84
N GLU A 61 13.35 15.08 -12.10
CA GLU A 61 12.61 15.95 -13.02
C GLU A 61 11.15 15.48 -13.14
N GLU A 62 10.21 16.35 -12.83
CA GLU A 62 8.79 16.08 -12.95
C GLU A 62 8.20 16.69 -14.23
N ARG A 63 7.36 15.91 -14.87
CA ARG A 63 6.48 16.38 -15.95
C ARG A 63 5.09 16.55 -15.42
N SER A 64 4.44 17.65 -15.76
CA SER A 64 3.08 17.94 -15.33
C SER A 64 2.22 18.43 -16.49
N GLY A 65 0.92 18.37 -16.32
CA GLY A 65 -0.04 18.87 -17.30
C GLY A 65 -1.47 18.65 -16.85
N ALA A 66 -2.43 18.91 -17.74
CA ALA A 66 -3.84 18.68 -17.50
C ALA A 66 -4.43 17.85 -18.64
N ALA A 67 -5.25 16.85 -18.33
CA ALA A 67 -5.90 16.00 -19.32
C ALA A 67 -7.23 15.44 -18.82
N ARG A 68 -8.13 15.20 -19.74
CA ARG A 68 -9.36 14.41 -19.47
C ARG A 68 -9.02 12.92 -19.43
N CYS A 69 -9.78 12.16 -18.65
CA CYS A 69 -9.64 10.71 -18.60
C CYS A 69 -11.02 10.03 -18.55
N LEU A 70 -11.05 8.69 -18.63
CA LEU A 70 -12.31 7.94 -18.61
C LEU A 70 -13.15 8.18 -17.35
N ARG A 71 -12.51 8.39 -16.20
CA ARG A 71 -13.19 8.70 -14.92
C ARG A 71 -13.68 10.16 -14.84
N HIS A 72 -13.02 11.06 -15.57
CA HIS A 72 -13.33 12.50 -15.58
C HIS A 72 -13.39 13.00 -17.04
N PRO A 73 -14.44 12.62 -17.80
CA PRO A 73 -14.51 12.93 -19.23
C PRO A 73 -14.84 14.40 -19.51
N VAL A 74 -15.47 15.09 -18.55
CA VAL A 74 -15.92 16.48 -18.71
C VAL A 74 -14.83 17.46 -18.29
N ARG A 75 -14.15 17.21 -17.16
CA ARG A 75 -13.18 18.14 -16.57
C ARG A 75 -11.77 17.59 -16.65
N ALA A 76 -10.84 18.36 -17.22
CA ALA A 76 -9.43 17.98 -17.22
C ALA A 76 -8.90 17.94 -15.77
N GLN A 77 -8.14 16.89 -15.44
CA GLN A 77 -7.46 16.73 -14.15
C GLN A 77 -5.98 17.06 -14.32
N GLN A 78 -5.41 17.72 -13.35
CA GLN A 78 -3.97 17.92 -13.30
C GLN A 78 -3.28 16.59 -12.99
N TRP A 79 -2.12 16.38 -13.59
CA TRP A 79 -1.28 15.23 -13.36
C TRP A 79 0.18 15.63 -13.24
N ALA A 80 0.92 14.91 -12.44
CA ALA A 80 2.37 14.99 -12.29
C ALA A 80 2.98 13.58 -12.40
N SER A 81 4.10 13.45 -13.07
CA SER A 81 4.81 12.18 -13.26
C SER A 81 6.32 12.39 -13.27
N SER A 82 7.04 11.42 -12.75
CA SER A 82 8.49 11.32 -12.75
C SER A 82 8.93 9.93 -13.21
N GLU A 83 10.23 9.66 -13.21
CA GLU A 83 10.75 8.31 -13.47
C GLU A 83 10.15 7.25 -12.51
N PHE A 84 9.84 7.64 -11.27
CA PHE A 84 9.26 6.73 -10.28
C PHE A 84 7.79 6.39 -10.54
N THR A 85 7.08 7.17 -11.33
CA THR A 85 5.69 6.89 -11.71
C THR A 85 5.57 5.60 -12.51
N ALA A 86 6.48 5.37 -13.46
CA ALA A 86 6.49 4.14 -14.26
C ALA A 86 6.85 2.90 -13.40
N TYR A 87 7.80 3.06 -12.48
CA TYR A 87 8.15 2.03 -11.51
C TYR A 87 6.96 1.66 -10.60
N ALA A 88 6.33 2.66 -9.98
CA ALA A 88 5.17 2.43 -9.10
C ALA A 88 3.99 1.80 -9.86
N ALA A 89 3.78 2.16 -11.14
CA ALA A 89 2.77 1.54 -11.99
C ALA A 89 3.06 0.05 -12.23
N ALA A 90 4.32 -0.33 -12.48
CA ALA A 90 4.72 -1.72 -12.61
C ALA A 90 4.48 -2.51 -11.32
N MET A 91 4.90 -1.97 -10.18
CA MET A 91 4.69 -2.59 -8.86
C MET A 91 3.21 -2.74 -8.53
N ASN A 92 2.41 -1.71 -8.80
CA ASN A 92 0.95 -1.77 -8.62
C ASN A 92 0.32 -2.91 -9.43
N CYS A 93 0.71 -3.07 -10.69
CA CYS A 93 0.19 -4.12 -11.56
C CYS A 93 0.58 -5.52 -11.08
N LEU A 94 1.83 -5.70 -10.63
CA LEU A 94 2.31 -6.97 -10.05
C LEU A 94 1.54 -7.34 -8.79
N LEU A 95 1.43 -6.41 -7.85
CA LEU A 95 0.76 -6.65 -6.56
C LEU A 95 -0.73 -6.91 -6.74
N ALA A 96 -1.41 -6.15 -7.61
CA ALA A 96 -2.82 -6.36 -7.89
C ALA A 96 -3.09 -7.74 -8.50
N TRP A 97 -2.21 -8.21 -9.38
CA TRP A 97 -2.33 -9.53 -9.97
C TRP A 97 -2.07 -10.65 -8.96
N GLU A 98 -1.03 -10.52 -8.12
CA GLU A 98 -0.76 -11.50 -7.05
C GLU A 98 -1.90 -11.54 -6.03
N ASN A 99 -2.48 -10.40 -5.65
CA ASN A 99 -3.65 -10.35 -4.78
C ASN A 99 -4.87 -11.08 -5.37
N CYS A 100 -5.12 -10.91 -6.68
CA CYS A 100 -6.18 -11.68 -7.35
C CYS A 100 -5.93 -13.19 -7.34
N ARG A 101 -4.67 -13.61 -7.43
CA ARG A 101 -4.29 -15.03 -7.34
C ARG A 101 -4.52 -15.60 -5.94
N ASP A 102 -4.18 -14.84 -4.93
CA ASP A 102 -4.37 -15.16 -3.53
C ASP A 102 -5.86 -15.31 -3.19
N ASP A 103 -6.67 -14.31 -3.52
CA ASP A 103 -8.14 -14.35 -3.37
C ASP A 103 -8.78 -15.55 -4.08
N TRP A 104 -8.25 -15.93 -5.26
CA TRP A 104 -8.72 -17.12 -5.96
C TRP A 104 -8.27 -18.41 -5.28
N ALA A 105 -7.05 -18.46 -4.76
CA ALA A 105 -6.54 -19.63 -4.06
C ALA A 105 -7.34 -19.90 -2.77
N ASP A 106 -7.62 -18.86 -2.01
CA ASP A 106 -8.24 -18.97 -0.68
C ASP A 106 -9.76 -19.10 -0.74
N GLU A 107 -10.41 -18.18 -1.44
CA GLU A 107 -11.88 -18.08 -1.41
C GLU A 107 -12.57 -18.56 -2.70
N LYS A 108 -11.81 -18.97 -3.73
CA LYS A 108 -12.34 -19.39 -5.04
C LYS A 108 -13.31 -18.35 -5.68
N LYS A 109 -13.04 -17.07 -5.41
CA LYS A 109 -13.85 -15.97 -5.95
C LYS A 109 -13.71 -15.89 -7.47
N ILE A 110 -14.79 -16.13 -8.20
CA ILE A 110 -14.80 -16.05 -9.68
C ILE A 110 -14.44 -14.64 -10.17
N SER A 111 -14.85 -13.60 -9.41
CA SER A 111 -14.48 -12.22 -9.71
C SER A 111 -12.97 -11.97 -9.64
N ALA A 112 -12.27 -12.60 -8.67
CA ALA A 112 -10.82 -12.52 -8.54
C ALA A 112 -10.12 -13.23 -9.70
N ALA A 113 -10.61 -14.41 -10.12
CA ALA A 113 -10.10 -15.11 -11.29
C ALA A 113 -10.25 -14.28 -12.58
N ALA A 114 -11.42 -13.66 -12.79
CA ALA A 114 -11.67 -12.80 -13.94
C ALA A 114 -10.76 -11.54 -13.93
N ALA A 115 -10.65 -10.87 -12.79
CA ALA A 115 -9.77 -9.72 -12.63
C ALA A 115 -8.28 -10.10 -12.84
N GLY A 116 -7.85 -11.23 -12.27
CA GLY A 116 -6.52 -11.79 -12.47
C GLY A 116 -6.20 -12.08 -13.93
N ALA A 117 -7.16 -12.65 -14.67
CA ALA A 117 -7.01 -12.90 -16.11
C ALA A 117 -6.83 -11.60 -16.92
N LEU A 118 -7.56 -10.54 -16.57
CA LEU A 118 -7.42 -9.23 -17.19
C LEU A 118 -6.10 -8.54 -16.86
N LEU A 119 -5.56 -8.75 -15.66
CA LEU A 119 -4.29 -8.17 -15.21
C LEU A 119 -3.06 -8.97 -15.69
N ALA A 120 -3.21 -10.27 -16.00
CA ALA A 120 -2.11 -11.17 -16.32
C ALA A 120 -1.15 -10.68 -17.43
N PRO A 121 -1.62 -10.12 -18.58
CA PRO A 121 -0.71 -9.59 -19.60
C PRO A 121 0.14 -8.44 -19.08
N GLY A 122 -0.47 -7.52 -18.29
CA GLY A 122 0.22 -6.40 -17.65
C GLY A 122 1.24 -6.86 -16.62
N ALA A 123 0.86 -7.80 -15.76
CA ALA A 123 1.75 -8.38 -14.76
C ALA A 123 2.94 -9.10 -15.40
N LYS A 124 2.73 -9.83 -16.52
CA LYS A 124 3.81 -10.44 -17.29
C LYS A 124 4.77 -9.39 -17.86
N LYS A 125 4.25 -8.28 -18.43
CA LYS A 125 5.05 -7.15 -18.90
C LYS A 125 5.89 -6.56 -17.75
N ALA A 126 5.26 -6.27 -16.61
CA ALA A 126 5.94 -5.72 -15.44
C ALA A 126 7.00 -6.68 -14.87
N ALA A 127 6.71 -7.99 -14.81
CA ALA A 127 7.67 -9.01 -14.36
C ALA A 127 8.87 -9.15 -15.31
N THR A 128 8.67 -8.94 -16.61
CA THR A 128 9.77 -8.93 -17.58
C THR A 128 10.64 -7.69 -17.42
N GLN A 129 10.04 -6.55 -17.10
CA GLN A 129 10.75 -5.28 -16.89
C GLN A 129 11.49 -5.25 -15.54
N TYR A 130 10.92 -5.87 -14.49
CA TYR A 130 11.47 -5.91 -13.13
C TYR A 130 11.51 -7.35 -12.58
N PRO A 131 12.35 -8.24 -13.16
CA PRO A 131 12.33 -9.67 -12.84
C PRO A 131 12.70 -9.97 -11.38
N GLU A 132 13.66 -9.22 -10.83
CA GLU A 132 14.10 -9.39 -9.44
C GLU A 132 13.01 -8.97 -8.46
N LYS A 133 12.31 -7.84 -8.71
CA LYS A 133 11.18 -7.38 -7.90
C LYS A 133 10.03 -8.37 -7.95
N ALA A 134 9.67 -8.86 -9.13
CA ALA A 134 8.63 -9.88 -9.28
C ALA A 134 8.97 -11.18 -8.55
N ALA A 135 10.24 -11.59 -8.56
CA ALA A 135 10.69 -12.76 -7.79
C ALA A 135 10.65 -12.50 -6.27
N ALA A 136 11.08 -11.32 -5.82
CA ALA A 136 11.05 -10.94 -4.41
C ALA A 136 9.61 -10.86 -3.86
N ILE A 137 8.68 -10.25 -4.61
CA ILE A 137 7.25 -10.21 -4.27
C ILE A 137 6.71 -11.63 -4.07
N ARG A 138 6.93 -12.52 -5.04
CA ARG A 138 6.45 -13.91 -4.94
C ARG A 138 7.05 -14.67 -3.78
N ARG A 139 8.35 -14.48 -3.49
CA ARG A 139 8.99 -15.12 -2.33
C ARG A 139 8.36 -14.65 -1.01
N ALA A 140 8.19 -13.35 -0.85
CA ALA A 140 7.63 -12.77 0.36
C ALA A 140 6.18 -13.21 0.58
N LEU A 141 5.33 -13.15 -0.45
CA LEU A 141 3.95 -13.64 -0.37
C LEU A 141 3.89 -15.14 -0.07
N GLY A 142 4.78 -15.95 -0.67
CA GLY A 142 4.89 -17.37 -0.36
C GLY A 142 5.29 -17.64 1.10
N GLN A 143 6.19 -16.84 1.67
CA GLN A 143 6.57 -16.93 3.07
C GLN A 143 5.41 -16.55 4.01
N ILE A 144 4.65 -15.53 3.67
CA ILE A 144 3.45 -15.12 4.41
C ILE A 144 2.45 -16.27 4.41
N ALA A 145 2.06 -16.76 3.21
CA ALA A 145 1.09 -17.84 3.07
C ALA A 145 1.52 -19.12 3.81
N GLN A 146 2.82 -19.47 3.77
CA GLN A 146 3.34 -20.63 4.51
C GLN A 146 3.23 -20.43 6.02
N ALA A 147 3.62 -19.26 6.54
CA ALA A 147 3.54 -18.95 7.97
C ALA A 147 2.09 -18.93 8.48
N GLU A 148 1.16 -18.46 7.66
CA GLU A 148 -0.27 -18.47 7.96
C GLU A 148 -0.86 -19.90 7.95
N ALA A 149 -0.45 -20.73 6.99
CA ALA A 149 -0.88 -22.13 6.89
C ALA A 149 -0.37 -22.99 8.05
N ASP A 150 0.87 -22.80 8.48
CA ASP A 150 1.49 -23.57 9.55
C ASP A 150 0.86 -23.27 10.91
N ARG A 151 0.15 -22.15 11.07
CA ARG A 151 -0.48 -21.69 12.32
C ARG A 151 0.45 -21.81 13.54
N THR A 152 1.76 -21.91 13.30
CA THR A 152 2.76 -22.07 14.34
C THR A 152 3.07 -20.72 14.95
N GLY A 153 2.33 -20.41 15.92
CA GLY A 153 2.54 -19.67 17.15
C GLY A 153 3.28 -18.35 17.17
N TYR A 154 4.00 -17.90 16.17
CA TYR A 154 4.70 -16.61 16.24
C TYR A 154 4.18 -15.63 15.18
N SER A 155 3.37 -14.69 15.64
CA SER A 155 2.73 -13.65 14.84
C SER A 155 3.71 -12.73 14.09
N GLU A 156 5.00 -12.74 14.42
CA GLU A 156 5.99 -11.86 13.82
C GLU A 156 6.52 -12.35 12.47
N THR A 157 6.51 -13.67 12.20
CA THR A 157 7.07 -14.19 10.93
C THR A 157 6.39 -13.61 9.69
N PRO A 158 5.04 -13.67 9.55
CA PRO A 158 4.39 -13.07 8.40
C PRO A 158 4.50 -11.54 8.38
N ALA A 159 4.49 -10.88 9.56
CA ALA A 159 4.70 -9.44 9.64
C ALA A 159 6.10 -9.02 9.18
N ASN A 160 7.14 -9.80 9.54
CA ASN A 160 8.50 -9.58 9.05
C ASN A 160 8.59 -9.80 7.53
N ALA A 161 7.98 -10.87 7.01
CA ALA A 161 7.96 -11.14 5.57
C ALA A 161 7.24 -10.03 4.78
N PHE A 162 6.14 -9.48 5.32
CA PHE A 162 5.48 -8.33 4.72
C PHE A 162 6.33 -7.05 4.81
N GLY A 163 7.05 -6.84 5.91
CA GLY A 163 8.04 -5.78 6.04
C GLY A 163 9.17 -5.89 5.00
N ASP A 164 9.67 -7.10 4.76
CA ASP A 164 10.69 -7.35 3.74
C ASP A 164 10.14 -7.13 2.31
N LEU A 165 8.89 -7.49 2.05
CA LEU A 165 8.19 -7.15 0.81
C LEU A 165 8.17 -5.64 0.59
N MET A 166 7.75 -4.88 1.60
CA MET A 166 7.72 -3.43 1.52
C MET A 166 9.11 -2.83 1.31
N ALA A 167 10.15 -3.37 1.98
CA ALA A 167 11.54 -2.97 1.77
C ALA A 167 11.99 -3.16 0.33
N GLU A 168 11.63 -4.27 -0.30
CA GLU A 168 11.93 -4.51 -1.72
C GLU A 168 11.18 -3.54 -2.65
N LEU A 169 9.92 -3.23 -2.36
CA LEU A 169 9.13 -2.29 -3.16
C LEU A 169 9.67 -0.85 -3.08
N PHE A 170 10.13 -0.42 -1.91
CA PHE A 170 10.61 0.94 -1.69
C PHE A 170 12.04 1.18 -2.17
N THR A 171 12.84 0.12 -2.30
CA THR A 171 14.22 0.21 -2.79
C THR A 171 14.23 0.08 -4.31
N VAL A 172 14.25 1.21 -5.02
CA VAL A 172 14.20 1.24 -6.50
C VAL A 172 15.57 0.96 -7.10
N ARG A 173 16.63 1.41 -6.44
CA ARG A 173 18.03 1.27 -6.86
C ARG A 173 18.91 1.04 -5.64
N ASP A 174 20.10 0.52 -5.85
CA ASP A 174 21.12 0.34 -4.80
C ASP A 174 22.00 1.57 -4.73
N ASP A 175 21.78 2.40 -3.68
CA ASP A 175 22.46 3.66 -3.45
C ASP A 175 22.52 4.02 -1.96
N ARG A 176 22.99 5.24 -1.66
CA ARG A 176 23.12 5.76 -0.29
C ARG A 176 21.80 5.78 0.52
N TRP A 177 20.65 5.74 -0.14
CA TRP A 177 19.32 5.78 0.52
C TRP A 177 18.75 4.39 0.81
N THR A 178 19.34 3.35 0.21
CA THR A 178 18.87 1.97 0.29
C THR A 178 18.60 1.51 1.70
N ASP A 179 19.55 1.70 2.61
CA ASP A 179 19.41 1.23 4.00
C ASP A 179 18.31 2.00 4.76
N GLY A 180 18.21 3.31 4.57
CA GLY A 180 17.18 4.14 5.16
C GLY A 180 15.78 3.76 4.68
N LEU A 181 15.61 3.64 3.37
CA LEU A 181 14.35 3.20 2.76
C LEU A 181 13.93 1.80 3.22
N ARG A 182 14.88 0.87 3.30
CA ARG A 182 14.61 -0.51 3.78
C ARG A 182 14.14 -0.53 5.23
N ARG A 183 14.79 0.21 6.13
CA ARG A 183 14.35 0.29 7.53
C ARG A 183 12.97 0.89 7.64
N PHE A 184 12.74 2.04 7.02
CA PHE A 184 11.44 2.69 7.00
C PHE A 184 10.34 1.78 6.47
N ALA A 185 10.57 1.18 5.31
CA ALA A 185 9.58 0.33 4.65
C ALA A 185 9.26 -0.95 5.44
N ARG A 186 10.25 -1.54 6.12
CA ARG A 186 10.03 -2.68 7.03
C ARG A 186 9.14 -2.29 8.21
N SER A 187 9.43 -1.17 8.86
CA SER A 187 8.63 -0.69 9.99
C SER A 187 7.20 -0.36 9.55
N LEU A 188 7.04 0.33 8.42
CA LEU A 188 5.73 0.62 7.84
C LEU A 188 4.97 -0.67 7.45
N GLY A 189 5.65 -1.64 6.86
CA GLY A 189 5.07 -2.93 6.50
C GLY A 189 4.53 -3.69 7.71
N LYS A 190 5.30 -3.77 8.80
CA LYS A 190 4.83 -4.39 10.06
C LYS A 190 3.61 -3.69 10.62
N LEU A 191 3.60 -2.36 10.64
CA LEU A 191 2.45 -1.56 11.05
C LEU A 191 1.21 -1.91 10.22
N ILE A 192 1.33 -1.92 8.89
CA ILE A 192 0.22 -2.21 7.98
C ILE A 192 -0.29 -3.63 8.20
N TYR A 193 0.60 -4.62 8.32
CA TYR A 193 0.21 -6.01 8.54
C TYR A 193 -0.64 -6.18 9.81
N PHE A 194 -0.19 -5.64 10.93
CA PHE A 194 -0.94 -5.74 12.19
C PHE A 194 -2.19 -4.85 12.22
N MET A 195 -2.19 -3.73 11.51
CA MET A 195 -3.36 -2.88 11.37
C MET A 195 -4.47 -3.57 10.56
N ASP A 196 -4.11 -4.26 9.48
CA ASP A 196 -5.00 -5.11 8.69
C ASP A 196 -5.59 -6.23 9.57
N ALA A 197 -4.71 -6.96 10.28
CA ALA A 197 -5.12 -8.00 11.21
C ALA A 197 -6.08 -7.48 12.31
N ALA A 198 -5.86 -6.29 12.82
CA ALA A 198 -6.74 -5.68 13.82
C ALA A 198 -8.11 -5.31 13.24
N CYS A 199 -8.14 -4.73 12.05
CA CYS A 199 -9.38 -4.37 11.36
C CYS A 199 -10.22 -5.59 10.98
N ASP A 200 -9.56 -6.66 10.54
CA ASP A 200 -10.23 -7.86 10.01
C ASP A 200 -10.49 -8.94 11.07
N LEU A 201 -10.03 -8.76 12.32
CA LEU A 201 -10.08 -9.74 13.41
C LEU A 201 -11.43 -10.43 13.58
N GLN A 202 -12.53 -9.68 13.55
CA GLN A 202 -13.86 -10.23 13.76
C GLN A 202 -14.37 -11.01 12.54
N ALA A 203 -14.01 -10.55 11.35
CA ALA A 203 -14.38 -11.23 10.11
C ALA A 203 -13.62 -12.57 9.98
N ASP A 204 -12.32 -12.56 10.28
CA ASP A 204 -11.45 -13.74 10.21
C ASP A 204 -11.84 -14.77 11.26
N ARG A 205 -12.19 -14.32 12.49
CA ARG A 205 -12.71 -15.21 13.53
C ARG A 205 -13.98 -15.93 13.07
N LYS A 206 -14.92 -15.21 12.45
CA LYS A 206 -16.18 -15.80 11.96
C LYS A 206 -15.95 -16.78 10.82
N LYS A 207 -14.96 -16.52 9.96
CA LYS A 207 -14.62 -17.37 8.82
C LYS A 207 -13.66 -18.52 9.18
N GLY A 208 -13.08 -18.52 10.39
CA GLY A 208 -12.05 -19.44 10.78
C GLY A 208 -10.72 -19.26 10.04
N GLN A 209 -10.50 -18.06 9.48
CA GLN A 209 -9.28 -17.69 8.79
C GLN A 209 -8.16 -17.42 9.80
N TYR A 210 -6.91 -17.47 9.30
CA TYR A 210 -5.76 -17.10 10.10
C TYR A 210 -5.82 -15.60 10.43
N ASN A 211 -5.52 -15.27 11.69
CA ASN A 211 -5.26 -13.90 12.10
C ASN A 211 -4.29 -13.95 13.29
N PRO A 212 -3.15 -13.24 13.23
CA PRO A 212 -2.12 -13.31 14.27
C PRO A 212 -2.62 -12.85 15.64
N LEU A 213 -3.58 -11.93 15.69
CA LEU A 213 -4.12 -11.42 16.95
C LEU A 213 -5.02 -12.45 17.65
N LEU A 214 -5.65 -13.37 16.90
CA LEU A 214 -6.37 -14.51 17.49
C LEU A 214 -5.41 -15.48 18.21
N LEU A 215 -4.22 -15.68 17.67
CA LEU A 215 -3.18 -16.51 18.31
C LEU A 215 -2.65 -15.87 19.60
N LEU A 216 -2.66 -14.54 19.68
CA LEU A 216 -2.31 -13.77 20.88
C LEU A 216 -3.45 -13.67 21.90
N GLY A 217 -4.62 -14.26 21.62
CA GLY A 217 -5.77 -14.21 22.50
C GLY A 217 -6.48 -12.85 22.55
N ILE A 218 -6.23 -11.98 21.58
CA ILE A 218 -6.84 -10.65 21.50
C ILE A 218 -8.32 -10.79 21.15
N GLY A 219 -9.18 -10.15 21.94
CA GLY A 219 -10.63 -10.19 21.79
C GLY A 219 -11.18 -9.24 20.76
N SER A 220 -10.61 -8.04 20.69
CA SER A 220 -11.00 -6.97 19.77
C SER A 220 -9.75 -6.30 19.18
N GLY A 221 -9.79 -5.95 17.90
CA GLY A 221 -8.68 -5.21 17.27
C GLY A 221 -8.39 -3.86 17.94
N ALA A 222 -9.39 -3.24 18.58
CA ALA A 222 -9.20 -2.01 19.37
C ALA A 222 -8.26 -2.20 20.56
N GLU A 223 -8.21 -3.39 21.16
CA GLU A 223 -7.30 -3.73 22.27
C GLU A 223 -5.83 -3.70 21.84
N PHE A 224 -5.57 -3.87 20.54
CA PHE A 224 -4.22 -3.84 19.98
C PHE A 224 -3.74 -2.43 19.61
N ALA A 225 -4.55 -1.39 19.80
CA ALA A 225 -4.20 -0.01 19.48
C ALA A 225 -2.91 0.51 20.15
N PRO A 226 -2.56 0.17 21.42
CA PRO A 226 -1.30 0.58 22.02
C PRO A 226 -0.08 0.03 21.24
N GLN A 227 -0.11 -1.22 20.82
CA GLN A 227 0.95 -1.86 20.05
C GLN A 227 1.07 -1.26 18.64
N LEU A 228 -0.06 -0.96 18.00
CA LEU A 228 -0.06 -0.25 16.71
C LEU A 228 0.58 1.13 16.82
N ARG A 229 0.36 1.86 17.95
CA ARG A 229 1.02 3.16 18.17
C ARG A 229 2.53 3.03 18.31
N LEU A 230 3.05 1.96 18.94
CA LEU A 230 4.48 1.71 19.02
C LEU A 230 5.05 1.43 17.63
N LEU A 231 4.42 0.55 16.84
CA LEU A 231 4.84 0.27 15.46
C LEU A 231 4.78 1.52 14.56
N ALA A 232 3.77 2.38 14.76
CA ALA A 232 3.68 3.65 14.06
C ALA A 232 4.80 4.61 14.48
N GLY A 233 5.17 4.61 15.76
CA GLY A 233 6.33 5.35 16.27
C GLY A 233 7.63 4.92 15.62
N ASP A 234 7.87 3.59 15.51
CA ASP A 234 9.04 3.04 14.84
C ASP A 234 9.10 3.44 13.35
N ALA A 235 7.96 3.39 12.65
CA ALA A 235 7.88 3.82 11.26
C ALA A 235 8.11 5.33 11.11
N ALA A 236 7.57 6.13 12.02
CA ALA A 236 7.77 7.58 12.04
C ALA A 236 9.24 7.93 12.29
N GLU A 237 9.90 7.28 13.26
CA GLU A 237 11.32 7.50 13.56
C GLU A 237 12.22 7.21 12.36
N GLU A 238 11.99 6.11 11.65
CA GLU A 238 12.76 5.78 10.45
C GLU A 238 12.44 6.73 9.28
N PHE A 239 11.20 7.22 9.16
CA PHE A 239 10.84 8.23 8.17
C PHE A 239 11.54 9.57 8.43
N GLU A 240 11.57 10.05 9.68
CA GLU A 240 12.20 11.32 10.04
C GLU A 240 13.73 11.32 9.85
N ARG A 241 14.36 10.16 9.72
CA ARG A 241 15.76 10.01 9.35
C ARG A 241 16.05 10.19 7.87
N LEU A 242 15.02 10.16 7.02
CA LEU A 242 15.15 10.43 5.60
C LEU A 242 15.20 11.94 5.36
N PRO A 243 16.12 12.45 4.54
CA PRO A 243 16.29 13.90 4.34
C PRO A 243 15.23 14.45 3.36
N ILE A 244 13.97 14.30 3.71
CA ILE A 244 12.85 14.72 2.90
C ILE A 244 12.49 16.16 3.21
N VAL A 245 12.49 17.01 2.18
CA VAL A 245 12.07 18.41 2.26
C VAL A 245 10.83 18.67 1.43
N GLN A 246 10.86 18.25 0.18
CA GLN A 246 9.71 18.40 -0.73
C GLN A 246 8.57 17.48 -0.29
N ASP A 247 7.35 17.95 -0.32
CA ASP A 247 6.14 17.20 0.05
C ASP A 247 6.17 16.61 1.50
N ALA A 248 7.10 17.06 2.37
CA ALA A 248 7.29 16.51 3.73
C ALA A 248 5.99 16.52 4.55
N GLU A 249 5.29 17.66 4.62
CA GLU A 249 4.03 17.77 5.35
C GLU A 249 2.93 16.86 4.80
N LEU A 250 2.88 16.65 3.48
CA LEU A 250 1.94 15.74 2.83
C LEU A 250 2.25 14.28 3.19
N LEU A 251 3.52 13.89 3.17
CA LEU A 251 3.96 12.55 3.57
C LEU A 251 3.72 12.31 5.06
N GLN A 252 3.98 13.30 5.91
CA GLN A 252 3.65 13.26 7.33
C GLN A 252 2.16 13.12 7.59
N ASN A 253 1.30 13.85 6.85
CA ASN A 253 -0.14 13.68 6.94
C ASN A 253 -0.56 12.23 6.66
N ILE A 254 0.02 11.60 5.63
CA ILE A 254 -0.27 10.21 5.29
C ILE A 254 0.16 9.28 6.43
N LEU A 255 1.38 9.45 6.95
CA LEU A 255 1.95 8.54 7.95
C LEU A 255 1.39 8.73 9.35
N TYR A 256 1.06 9.97 9.76
CA TYR A 256 0.66 10.26 11.15
C TYR A 256 -0.85 10.34 11.33
N SER A 257 -1.60 10.54 10.25
CA SER A 257 -3.05 10.65 10.28
C SER A 257 -3.73 9.67 9.32
N GLY A 258 -3.32 9.67 8.07
CA GLY A 258 -3.96 8.94 7.00
C GLY A 258 -4.00 7.43 7.22
N VAL A 259 -2.90 6.82 7.67
CA VAL A 259 -2.81 5.37 7.94
C VAL A 259 -3.83 4.90 8.98
N TRP A 260 -4.28 5.80 9.88
CA TRP A 260 -5.24 5.48 10.93
C TRP A 260 -6.69 5.51 10.47
N THR A 261 -6.98 6.08 9.30
CA THR A 261 -8.36 6.35 8.84
C THR A 261 -9.22 5.08 8.82
N ARG A 262 -8.68 3.95 8.34
CA ARG A 262 -9.42 2.67 8.31
C ARG A 262 -9.63 2.11 9.71
N PHE A 263 -8.60 2.14 10.54
CA PHE A 263 -8.68 1.67 11.93
C PHE A 263 -9.71 2.50 12.73
N GLU A 264 -9.65 3.81 12.64
CA GLU A 264 -10.60 4.70 13.31
C GLU A 264 -12.03 4.47 12.81
N ALA A 265 -12.21 4.26 11.51
CA ALA A 265 -13.53 3.94 10.95
C ALA A 265 -14.07 2.60 11.46
N ALA A 266 -13.20 1.57 11.59
CA ALA A 266 -13.59 0.24 12.06
C ALA A 266 -13.99 0.22 13.55
N PHE A 267 -13.40 1.09 14.38
CA PHE A 267 -13.58 1.11 15.83
C PHE A 267 -14.21 2.39 16.37
N ARG A 268 -14.74 3.25 15.49
CA ARG A 268 -15.52 4.42 15.92
C ARG A 268 -16.78 3.93 16.65
N PRO A 269 -17.05 4.41 17.88
CA PRO A 269 -18.32 4.13 18.55
C PRO A 269 -19.46 4.52 17.60
N GLN A 270 -20.38 3.61 17.34
CA GLN A 270 -21.64 3.99 16.70
C GLN A 270 -22.30 5.01 17.64
N GLN A 271 -22.29 6.27 17.26
CA GLN A 271 -23.16 7.24 17.90
C GLN A 271 -24.58 6.73 17.63
N GLU A 272 -25.23 6.32 18.69
CA GLU A 272 -26.66 5.99 18.66
C GLU A 272 -27.36 7.12 17.91
N GLU A 273 -28.00 6.77 16.80
CA GLU A 273 -29.09 7.57 16.25
C GLU A 273 -30.21 7.58 17.32
N GLN A 274 -30.08 8.49 18.28
CA GLN A 274 -31.16 8.91 19.16
C GLN A 274 -31.52 10.32 18.75
N ALA A 275 -32.47 10.44 17.88
CA ALA A 275 -33.47 11.52 17.88
C ALA A 275 -34.68 11.10 17.05
#